data_044ed63161ddd1f34d8b83ce9e1a2483
#
_entry.id   044ed63161ddd1f34d8b83ce9e1a2483
#
_cell.length_a   1.000
_cell.length_b   1.000
_cell.length_c   1.000
_cell.angle_alpha   90.00
_cell.angle_beta   90.00
_cell.angle_gamma   90.00
#
_symmetry.space_group_name_H-M   'P 1'
#
loop_
_entity.id
_entity.type
_entity.pdbx_description
1 polymer ?
#
loop_
_entity_poly.entity_id
_entity_poly.type
_entity_poly.pdbx_seq_one_letter_code
_entity_poly.pdbx_strand_id
1 'polypeptide(L)'
;MIKIVSRFFVVMITIYLFSFSFVGKDTPTEGLTIGDRAPEFKICGEKQLIDLKDLRGKYVLLSFWASYDATSRMQNATLDYAAKKAGNVEMVSVSFDEYKSIFHETIKKDRITTSNCFVELDGNDSEIYKAYRLNKGFKNYLLNEKGVIIAKDIQASQLASYMN
;
A
#
# COMPACT_ATOMS: atom_id res chain seq x y z
N MET A 1 11.75 16.96 -59.76
CA MET A 1 12.36 17.24 -58.41
C MET A 1 11.33 17.67 -57.38
N ILE A 2 10.41 18.58 -57.63
CA ILE A 2 9.41 19.08 -56.66
C ILE A 2 8.52 17.97 -56.06
N LYS A 3 8.08 17.00 -56.88
CA LYS A 3 7.23 15.88 -56.36
C LYS A 3 7.92 14.93 -55.38
N ILE A 4 9.23 14.78 -55.49
CA ILE A 4 10.02 13.90 -54.57
C ILE A 4 10.23 14.62 -53.24
N VAL A 5 10.53 15.92 -53.26
CA VAL A 5 10.70 16.73 -52.05
C VAL A 5 9.41 16.80 -51.24
N SER A 6 8.23 16.93 -51.91
CA SER A 6 6.92 16.92 -51.26
C SER A 6 6.61 15.60 -50.56
N ARG A 7 6.99 14.45 -51.14
CA ARG A 7 6.80 13.13 -50.54
C ARG A 7 7.68 12.93 -49.31
N PHE A 8 8.94 13.37 -49.34
CA PHE A 8 9.83 13.34 -48.20
C PHE A 8 9.32 14.20 -47.03
N PHE A 9 8.77 15.38 -47.33
CA PHE A 9 8.20 16.27 -46.32
C PHE A 9 6.96 15.67 -45.64
N VAL A 10 6.09 15.02 -46.39
CA VAL A 10 4.91 14.30 -45.80
C VAL A 10 5.31 13.15 -44.94
N VAL A 11 6.32 12.34 -45.35
CA VAL A 11 6.84 11.22 -44.53
C VAL A 11 7.50 11.72 -43.25
N MET A 12 8.25 12.81 -43.29
CA MET A 12 8.86 13.39 -42.08
C MET A 12 7.83 13.93 -41.10
N ILE A 13 6.77 14.55 -41.60
CA ILE A 13 5.65 15.07 -40.76
C ILE A 13 4.89 13.91 -40.11
N THR A 14 4.65 12.82 -40.85
CA THR A 14 3.98 11.64 -40.25
C THR A 14 4.82 10.96 -39.18
N ILE A 15 6.15 10.86 -39.36
CA ILE A 15 7.07 10.31 -38.32
C ILE A 15 7.09 11.23 -37.08
N TYR A 16 7.07 12.57 -37.29
CA TYR A 16 7.07 13.52 -36.18
C TYR A 16 5.75 13.47 -35.37
N LEU A 17 4.62 13.29 -36.04
CA LEU A 17 3.31 13.15 -35.36
C LEU A 17 3.17 11.83 -34.62
N PHE A 18 3.81 10.74 -35.09
CA PHE A 18 3.85 9.45 -34.38
C PHE A 18 4.73 9.50 -33.14
N SER A 19 5.78 10.32 -33.12
CA SER A 19 6.67 10.45 -31.96
C SER A 19 6.05 11.17 -30.76
N PHE A 20 4.99 11.96 -30.97
CA PHE A 20 4.30 12.68 -29.90
C PHE A 20 3.22 11.87 -29.16
N SER A 21 2.87 10.67 -29.66
CA SER A 21 1.78 9.86 -29.09
C SER A 21 2.20 8.95 -27.93
N PHE A 22 3.44 8.98 -27.47
CA PHE A 22 3.97 8.05 -26.46
C PHE A 22 4.49 8.71 -25.17
N VAL A 23 3.99 9.89 -24.82
CA VAL A 23 4.14 10.40 -23.46
C VAL A 23 2.83 10.20 -22.73
N GLY A 24 2.44 8.95 -22.61
CA GLY A 24 1.46 8.53 -21.61
C GLY A 24 2.13 8.75 -20.25
N LYS A 25 1.71 9.79 -19.55
CA LYS A 25 1.96 9.90 -18.12
C LYS A 25 1.13 8.79 -17.51
N ASP A 26 1.75 7.62 -17.24
CA ASP A 26 1.09 6.53 -16.54
C ASP A 26 0.71 7.03 -15.14
N THR A 27 -0.49 7.57 -15.03
CA THR A 27 -1.07 7.86 -13.72
C THR A 27 -1.42 6.52 -13.11
N PRO A 28 -0.87 6.20 -11.91
CA PRO A 28 -1.15 4.93 -11.27
C PRO A 28 -2.66 4.73 -11.12
N THR A 29 -3.17 3.62 -11.65
CA THR A 29 -4.54 3.19 -11.46
C THR A 29 -4.71 2.63 -10.06
N GLU A 30 -5.93 2.65 -9.51
CA GLU A 30 -6.21 2.02 -8.24
C GLU A 30 -6.18 0.48 -8.38
N GLY A 31 -5.47 -0.17 -7.48
CA GLY A 31 -5.32 -1.62 -7.51
C GLY A 31 -4.40 -2.16 -6.43
N LEU A 32 -4.02 -3.45 -6.56
CA LEU A 32 -3.21 -4.17 -5.57
C LEU A 32 -1.92 -4.74 -6.14
N THR A 33 -1.50 -4.30 -7.32
CA THR A 33 -0.21 -4.66 -7.92
C THR A 33 0.85 -3.61 -7.64
N ILE A 34 2.11 -3.97 -7.70
CA ILE A 34 3.19 -3.00 -7.61
C ILE A 34 3.06 -2.01 -8.78
N GLY A 35 3.10 -0.72 -8.47
CA GLY A 35 2.84 0.38 -9.39
C GLY A 35 1.42 0.94 -9.34
N ASP A 36 0.46 0.22 -8.78
CA ASP A 36 -0.89 0.74 -8.56
C ASP A 36 -0.94 1.69 -7.35
N ARG A 37 -1.92 2.58 -7.34
CA ARG A 37 -2.29 3.32 -6.14
C ARG A 37 -3.11 2.40 -5.23
N ALA A 38 -2.72 2.29 -3.96
CA ALA A 38 -3.44 1.50 -2.99
C ALA A 38 -4.89 2.01 -2.83
N PRO A 39 -5.89 1.11 -2.68
CA PRO A 39 -7.26 1.50 -2.37
C PRO A 39 -7.33 2.38 -1.12
N GLU A 40 -8.07 3.47 -1.21
CA GLU A 40 -8.23 4.41 -0.11
C GLU A 40 -9.22 3.86 0.92
N PHE A 41 -8.96 4.12 2.19
CA PHE A 41 -9.89 3.80 3.27
C PHE A 41 -9.75 4.77 4.44
N LYS A 42 -10.78 4.78 5.27
CA LYS A 42 -10.79 5.41 6.59
C LYS A 42 -11.06 4.36 7.64
N ILE A 43 -10.34 4.42 8.73
CA ILE A 43 -10.56 3.52 9.87
C ILE A 43 -10.55 4.31 11.16
N CYS A 44 -11.54 4.04 12.00
CA CYS A 44 -11.72 4.70 13.29
C CYS A 44 -11.22 3.79 14.41
N GLY A 45 -10.23 4.24 15.14
CA GLY A 45 -9.81 3.60 16.38
C GLY A 45 -10.44 4.26 17.61
N GLU A 46 -10.06 3.83 18.79
CA GLU A 46 -10.55 4.40 20.05
C GLU A 46 -10.06 5.82 20.29
N LYS A 47 -8.90 6.17 19.77
CA LYS A 47 -8.23 7.46 20.05
C LYS A 47 -8.11 8.35 18.83
N GLN A 48 -8.20 7.79 17.63
CA GLN A 48 -7.96 8.53 16.39
C GLN A 48 -8.67 7.89 15.20
N LEU A 49 -8.97 8.74 14.22
CA LEU A 49 -9.37 8.37 12.87
C LEU A 49 -8.13 8.45 11.97
N ILE A 50 -7.90 7.47 11.14
CA ILE A 50 -6.94 7.55 10.05
C ILE A 50 -7.70 7.55 8.71
N ASP A 51 -7.41 8.52 7.87
CA ASP A 51 -7.65 8.48 6.44
C ASP A 51 -6.31 8.17 5.74
N LEU A 52 -6.26 7.13 4.94
CA LEU A 52 -5.01 6.77 4.25
C LEU A 52 -4.47 7.91 3.37
N LYS A 53 -5.35 8.79 2.91
CA LYS A 53 -4.97 9.99 2.15
C LYS A 53 -4.13 10.98 2.95
N ASP A 54 -4.38 11.08 4.25
CA ASP A 54 -3.68 12.03 5.13
C ASP A 54 -2.21 11.61 5.38
N LEU A 55 -1.86 10.37 5.02
CA LEU A 55 -0.50 9.86 5.11
C LEU A 55 0.34 10.11 3.85
N ARG A 56 -0.18 10.84 2.86
CA ARG A 56 0.61 11.26 1.70
C ARG A 56 1.81 12.10 2.13
N GLY A 57 2.90 11.97 1.41
CA GLY A 57 4.19 12.59 1.78
C GLY A 57 5.04 11.72 2.71
N LYS A 58 4.53 10.55 3.11
CA LYS A 58 5.27 9.57 3.93
C LYS A 58 5.28 8.21 3.25
N TYR A 59 6.28 7.41 3.55
CA TYR A 59 6.20 5.97 3.29
C TYR A 59 5.25 5.34 4.29
N VAL A 60 4.35 4.48 3.81
CA VAL A 60 3.33 3.83 4.64
C VAL A 60 3.44 2.32 4.51
N LEU A 61 3.56 1.64 5.64
CA LEU A 61 3.52 0.19 5.72
C LEU A 61 2.13 -0.23 6.23
N LEU A 62 1.30 -0.72 5.31
CA LEU A 62 0.01 -1.31 5.65
C LEU A 62 0.21 -2.77 6.04
N SER A 63 -0.28 -3.18 7.19
CA SER A 63 -0.25 -4.58 7.65
C SER A 63 -1.66 -5.02 8.03
N PHE A 64 -2.18 -6.01 7.31
CA PHE A 64 -3.46 -6.65 7.61
C PHE A 64 -3.21 -7.99 8.27
N TRP A 65 -3.91 -8.28 9.39
CA TRP A 65 -3.65 -9.47 10.20
C TRP A 65 -4.85 -9.87 11.05
N ALA A 66 -4.74 -11.02 11.71
CA ALA A 66 -5.64 -11.42 12.79
C ALA A 66 -4.89 -12.26 13.82
N SER A 67 -5.33 -12.25 15.07
CA SER A 67 -4.68 -12.98 16.16
C SER A 67 -4.72 -14.51 15.96
N TYR A 68 -5.73 -15.01 15.28
CA TYR A 68 -5.91 -16.43 14.96
C TYR A 68 -5.07 -16.89 13.74
N ASP A 69 -4.56 -15.98 12.92
CA ASP A 69 -3.65 -16.28 11.82
C ASP A 69 -2.20 -16.07 12.28
N ALA A 70 -1.53 -17.16 12.65
CA ALA A 70 -0.20 -17.12 13.24
C ALA A 70 0.84 -16.45 12.32
N THR A 71 0.70 -16.62 11.00
CA THR A 71 1.64 -16.07 10.01
C THR A 71 1.53 -14.55 9.93
N SER A 72 0.33 -14.02 9.71
CA SER A 72 0.11 -12.57 9.60
C SER A 72 0.37 -11.85 10.92
N ARG A 73 0.01 -12.46 12.05
CA ARG A 73 0.30 -11.94 13.38
C ARG A 73 1.81 -11.81 13.62
N MET A 74 2.59 -12.86 13.34
CA MET A 74 4.05 -12.81 13.47
C MET A 74 4.66 -11.76 12.53
N GLN A 75 4.18 -11.69 11.28
CA GLN A 75 4.62 -10.67 10.34
C GLN A 75 4.31 -9.26 10.86
N ASN A 76 3.10 -9.01 11.36
CA ASN A 76 2.73 -7.71 11.92
C ASN A 76 3.67 -7.28 13.05
N ALA A 77 3.98 -8.17 13.99
CA ALA A 77 4.87 -7.87 15.12
C ALA A 77 6.31 -7.57 14.66
N THR A 78 6.83 -8.35 13.71
CA THR A 78 8.19 -8.12 13.19
C THR A 78 8.30 -6.86 12.33
N LEU A 79 7.26 -6.54 11.58
CA LEU A 79 7.17 -5.32 10.78
C LEU A 79 7.03 -4.06 11.64
N ASP A 80 6.29 -4.10 12.76
CA ASP A 80 6.20 -3.01 13.73
C ASP A 80 7.59 -2.67 14.27
N TYR A 81 8.35 -3.67 14.69
CA TYR A 81 9.72 -3.46 15.15
C TYR A 81 10.62 -2.87 14.07
N ALA A 82 10.53 -3.37 12.82
CA ALA A 82 11.33 -2.90 11.71
C ALA A 82 10.99 -1.46 11.30
N ALA A 83 9.70 -1.11 11.25
CA ALA A 83 9.23 0.24 10.94
C ALA A 83 9.71 1.25 11.99
N LYS A 84 9.61 0.89 13.27
CA LYS A 84 10.14 1.72 14.37
C LYS A 84 11.64 1.95 14.25
N LYS A 85 12.40 0.92 13.89
CA LYS A 85 13.85 1.02 13.69
C LYS A 85 14.22 1.87 12.48
N ALA A 86 13.44 1.81 11.40
CA ALA A 86 13.66 2.59 10.20
C ALA A 86 13.39 4.09 10.42
N GLY A 87 12.37 4.43 11.23
CA GLY A 87 12.07 5.80 11.68
C GLY A 87 11.44 6.73 10.63
N ASN A 88 11.44 6.34 9.35
CA ASN A 88 10.90 7.12 8.22
C ASN A 88 9.71 6.44 7.53
N VAL A 89 9.12 5.44 8.18
CA VAL A 89 7.95 4.69 7.71
C VAL A 89 6.82 4.79 8.73
N GLU A 90 5.66 5.22 8.29
CA GLU A 90 4.44 5.20 9.09
C GLU A 90 3.78 3.84 8.98
N MET A 91 3.68 3.08 10.06
CA MET A 91 2.99 1.78 10.04
C MET A 91 1.53 1.96 10.38
N VAL A 92 0.65 1.41 9.55
CA VAL A 92 -0.79 1.25 9.81
C VAL A 92 -1.10 -0.23 9.89
N SER A 93 -1.48 -0.68 11.07
CA SER A 93 -1.76 -2.08 11.42
C SER A 93 -3.26 -2.26 11.62
N VAL A 94 -3.88 -3.11 10.81
CA VAL A 94 -5.32 -3.37 10.86
C VAL A 94 -5.57 -4.83 11.15
N SER A 95 -6.14 -5.10 12.33
CA SER A 95 -6.58 -6.43 12.74
C SER A 95 -8.01 -6.69 12.28
N PHE A 96 -8.28 -7.93 11.92
CA PHE A 96 -9.62 -8.46 11.64
C PHE A 96 -10.06 -9.47 12.71
N ASP A 97 -9.68 -9.19 13.96
CA ASP A 97 -10.16 -9.95 15.10
C ASP A 97 -11.64 -9.64 15.37
N GLU A 98 -12.41 -10.68 15.65
CA GLU A 98 -13.85 -10.58 15.91
C GLU A 98 -14.17 -9.82 17.22
N TYR A 99 -13.23 -9.83 18.19
CA TYR A 99 -13.42 -9.22 19.49
C TYR A 99 -12.30 -8.22 19.81
N LYS A 100 -12.67 -7.00 20.23
CA LYS A 100 -11.71 -5.98 20.68
C LYS A 100 -10.82 -6.47 21.83
N SER A 101 -11.34 -7.29 22.72
CA SER A 101 -10.56 -7.83 23.85
C SER A 101 -9.40 -8.71 23.37
N ILE A 102 -9.63 -9.56 22.38
CA ILE A 102 -8.59 -10.40 21.77
C ILE A 102 -7.53 -9.54 21.10
N PHE A 103 -7.96 -8.54 20.33
CA PHE A 103 -7.07 -7.56 19.71
C PHE A 103 -6.17 -6.89 20.76
N HIS A 104 -6.75 -6.31 21.82
CA HIS A 104 -5.97 -5.61 22.85
C HIS A 104 -4.98 -6.52 23.58
N GLU A 105 -5.39 -7.72 23.94
CA GLU A 105 -4.49 -8.70 24.59
C GLU A 105 -3.35 -9.12 23.64
N THR A 106 -3.63 -9.25 22.35
CA THR A 106 -2.62 -9.60 21.35
C THR A 106 -1.62 -8.46 21.16
N ILE A 107 -2.09 -7.20 21.01
CA ILE A 107 -1.23 -6.01 20.92
C ILE A 107 -0.28 -5.94 22.11
N LYS A 108 -0.80 -6.14 23.33
CA LYS A 108 -0.01 -6.12 24.55
C LYS A 108 1.00 -7.27 24.60
N LYS A 109 0.56 -8.49 24.28
CA LYS A 109 1.41 -9.69 24.28
C LYS A 109 2.55 -9.59 23.28
N ASP A 110 2.27 -9.10 22.10
CA ASP A 110 3.23 -8.98 20.99
C ASP A 110 4.04 -7.68 21.05
N ARG A 111 3.75 -6.81 22.03
CA ARG A 111 4.43 -5.53 22.28
C ARG A 111 4.42 -4.61 21.05
N ILE A 112 3.28 -4.58 20.34
CA ILE A 112 3.09 -3.68 19.21
C ILE A 112 3.17 -2.24 19.69
N THR A 113 3.94 -1.41 19.01
CA THR A 113 4.28 -0.05 19.46
C THR A 113 3.71 1.04 18.56
N THR A 114 3.27 0.71 17.33
CA THR A 114 2.64 1.70 16.46
C THR A 114 1.36 2.24 17.08
N SER A 115 1.20 3.57 17.03
CA SER A 115 -0.05 4.23 17.46
C SER A 115 -1.20 4.01 16.48
N ASN A 116 -0.89 3.68 15.22
CA ASN A 116 -1.86 3.45 14.16
C ASN A 116 -2.22 1.96 14.09
N CYS A 117 -2.71 1.42 15.20
CA CYS A 117 -3.15 0.04 15.31
C CYS A 117 -4.66 0.00 15.55
N PHE A 118 -5.37 -0.67 14.66
CA PHE A 118 -6.82 -0.65 14.57
C PHE A 118 -7.38 -2.07 14.53
N VAL A 119 -8.63 -2.23 14.98
CA VAL A 119 -9.41 -3.45 14.78
C VAL A 119 -10.64 -3.13 13.94
N GLU A 120 -10.80 -3.89 12.86
CA GLU A 120 -11.95 -3.85 11.98
C GLU A 120 -12.92 -4.97 12.37
N LEU A 121 -14.07 -4.61 12.91
CA LEU A 121 -15.02 -5.56 13.50
C LEU A 121 -16.06 -6.10 12.51
N ASP A 122 -16.20 -5.46 11.35
CA ASP A 122 -17.12 -5.92 10.31
C ASP A 122 -16.61 -7.16 9.56
N GLY A 123 -15.38 -7.61 9.88
CA GLY A 123 -14.79 -8.83 9.36
C GLY A 123 -14.82 -8.88 7.83
N ASN A 124 -15.43 -9.96 7.28
CA ASN A 124 -15.54 -10.16 5.83
C ASN A 124 -16.46 -9.14 5.12
N ASP A 125 -17.32 -8.47 5.86
CA ASP A 125 -18.25 -7.47 5.33
C ASP A 125 -17.61 -6.09 5.20
N SER A 126 -16.49 -5.87 5.86
CA SER A 126 -15.71 -4.64 5.78
C SER A 126 -15.32 -4.28 4.35
N GLU A 127 -15.45 -3.00 4.02
CA GLU A 127 -15.00 -2.47 2.73
C GLU A 127 -13.48 -2.61 2.57
N ILE A 128 -12.71 -2.47 3.65
CA ILE A 128 -11.25 -2.66 3.65
C ILE A 128 -10.93 -4.12 3.30
N TYR A 129 -11.63 -5.07 3.92
CA TYR A 129 -11.44 -6.50 3.64
C TYR A 129 -11.66 -6.83 2.17
N LYS A 130 -12.75 -6.29 1.59
CA LYS A 130 -13.11 -6.50 0.19
C LYS A 130 -12.14 -5.81 -0.76
N ALA A 131 -11.81 -4.54 -0.51
CA ALA A 131 -10.91 -3.73 -1.34
C ALA A 131 -9.51 -4.35 -1.44
N TYR A 132 -8.98 -4.85 -0.32
CA TYR A 132 -7.66 -5.48 -0.25
C TYR A 132 -7.68 -7.00 -0.52
N ARG A 133 -8.87 -7.57 -0.85
CA ARG A 133 -9.06 -9.00 -1.22
C ARG A 133 -8.49 -9.95 -0.17
N LEU A 134 -8.73 -9.65 1.12
CA LEU A 134 -8.15 -10.40 2.24
C LEU A 134 -8.73 -11.80 2.40
N ASN A 135 -9.79 -12.15 1.67
CA ASN A 135 -10.29 -13.53 1.51
C ASN A 135 -9.26 -14.48 0.89
N LYS A 136 -8.18 -13.96 0.29
CA LYS A 136 -7.03 -14.72 -0.23
C LYS A 136 -5.86 -14.81 0.76
N GLY A 137 -6.08 -14.41 2.01
CA GLY A 137 -5.10 -14.32 3.08
C GLY A 137 -4.68 -12.88 3.39
N PHE A 138 -4.25 -12.69 4.63
CA PHE A 138 -3.75 -11.40 5.09
C PHE A 138 -2.41 -11.07 4.43
N LYS A 139 -2.20 -9.77 4.19
CA LYS A 139 -1.05 -9.28 3.43
C LYS A 139 -0.54 -7.97 4.01
N ASN A 140 0.68 -7.62 3.63
CA ASN A 140 1.21 -6.30 3.87
C ASN A 140 1.60 -5.61 2.56
N TYR A 141 1.57 -4.28 2.57
CA TYR A 141 1.87 -3.43 1.43
C TYR A 141 2.74 -2.26 1.88
N LEU A 142 3.81 -1.99 1.14
CA LEU A 142 4.61 -0.79 1.32
C LEU A 142 4.24 0.23 0.25
N LEU A 143 3.84 1.41 0.70
CA LEU A 143 3.45 2.53 -0.15
C LEU A 143 4.52 3.60 -0.12
N ASN A 144 4.76 4.23 -1.26
CA ASN A 144 5.59 5.43 -1.32
C ASN A 144 4.78 6.68 -0.91
N GLU A 145 5.42 7.84 -0.89
CA GLU A 145 4.85 9.14 -0.52
C GLU A 145 3.62 9.54 -1.36
N LYS A 146 3.47 8.98 -2.57
CA LYS A 146 2.30 9.20 -3.43
C LYS A 146 1.19 8.19 -3.20
N GLY A 147 1.38 7.22 -2.29
CA GLY A 147 0.48 6.12 -1.99
C GLY A 147 0.44 5.05 -3.06
N VAL A 148 1.51 4.94 -3.84
CA VAL A 148 1.69 3.87 -4.82
C VAL A 148 2.35 2.69 -4.14
N ILE A 149 1.85 1.49 -4.40
CA ILE A 149 2.40 0.24 -3.87
C ILE A 149 3.77 0.01 -4.53
N ILE A 150 4.82 -0.01 -3.73
CA ILE A 150 6.19 -0.29 -4.18
C ILE A 150 6.67 -1.69 -3.81
N ALA A 151 6.02 -2.31 -2.81
CA ALA A 151 6.25 -3.71 -2.45
C ALA A 151 5.03 -4.29 -1.75
N LYS A 152 4.93 -5.62 -1.75
CA LYS A 152 3.90 -6.36 -1.02
C LYS A 152 4.45 -7.67 -0.48
N ASP A 153 3.81 -8.18 0.57
CA ASP A 153 4.21 -9.42 1.26
C ASP A 153 5.69 -9.40 1.67
N ILE A 154 6.18 -8.21 2.09
CA ILE A 154 7.59 -8.03 2.49
C ILE A 154 7.85 -8.61 3.88
N GLN A 155 9.08 -9.04 4.09
CA GLN A 155 9.58 -9.40 5.42
C GLN A 155 10.27 -8.19 6.08
N ALA A 156 10.32 -8.21 7.40
CA ALA A 156 10.95 -7.14 8.18
C ALA A 156 12.41 -6.82 7.75
N SER A 157 13.16 -7.86 7.37
CA SER A 157 14.55 -7.73 6.89
C SER A 157 14.69 -6.97 5.56
N GLN A 158 13.62 -6.94 4.77
CA GLN A 158 13.60 -6.29 3.44
C GLN A 158 13.22 -4.81 3.53
N LEU A 159 12.56 -4.37 4.62
CA LEU A 159 12.02 -3.01 4.71
C LEU A 159 13.08 -1.94 4.46
N ALA A 160 14.25 -2.07 5.06
CA ALA A 160 15.33 -1.09 4.91
C ALA A 160 15.83 -0.92 3.47
N SER A 161 15.74 -1.96 2.62
CA SER A 161 16.19 -1.89 1.23
C SER A 161 15.31 -1.03 0.33
N TYR A 162 14.07 -0.75 0.74
CA TYR A 162 13.14 0.11 0.02
C TYR A 162 13.21 1.57 0.43
N MET A 163 13.96 1.88 1.49
CA MET A 163 14.03 3.22 2.09
C MET A 163 15.28 4.01 1.69
N ASN A 164 16.15 3.42 0.88
CA ASN A 164 17.43 4.02 0.41
C ASN A 164 17.24 4.72 -0.93
#